data_32f8c99df121604eb706641c9c43ec2e
#
_entry.id   32f8c99df121604eb706641c9c43ec2e
#
_cell.length_a   1.000
_cell.length_b   1.000
_cell.length_c   1.000
_cell.angle_alpha   90.00
_cell.angle_beta   90.00
_cell.angle_gamma   90.00
#
_symmetry.space_group_name_H-M   'P 1'
#
loop_
_entity.id
_entity.type
_entity.pdbx_description
1 polymer ?
#
loop_
_entity_poly.entity_id
_entity_poly.type
_entity_poly.pdbx_seq_one_letter_code
_entity_poly.pdbx_strand_id
1 'polypeptide(L)'
;MDKVSLILTTYNSAENIGTTLSSILGQDYPEIEIIVKDGGSSDETQSIVNQYINDGKGNIELIVKPDNGIYDAMDQGYAYSTGDIIAFFNDRFVRKDAVSQMVNAMNQTNPRTGKPYIGVHADLVYSEGDKVIRNWHMGQGEIKDGWMPGHPTLYLRREVYEKYGLFDTSYKISADYDFMIRILKNGNMLAYLPITIISMYYGGTSNKSMNSYLESLKEGHRALSVNGVKNSYLVDLKRTFRVIKQFVK
;
A
#
# COMPACT_ATOMS: atom_id res chain seq x y z
N MET A 1 6.12 -11.58 18.92
CA MET A 1 5.02 -10.96 18.12
C MET A 1 5.71 -10.18 17.03
N ASP A 2 5.25 -10.28 15.77
CA ASP A 2 5.91 -9.58 14.67
C ASP A 2 5.70 -8.07 14.81
N LYS A 3 6.76 -7.28 14.67
CA LYS A 3 6.69 -5.82 14.66
C LYS A 3 6.22 -5.33 13.28
N VAL A 4 5.23 -4.44 13.23
CA VAL A 4 4.69 -3.86 12.00
C VAL A 4 5.18 -2.44 11.83
N SER A 5 5.87 -2.15 10.71
CA SER A 5 6.19 -0.78 10.31
C SER A 5 5.12 -0.27 9.36
N LEU A 6 4.39 0.75 9.79
CA LEU A 6 3.50 1.52 8.94
C LEU A 6 4.26 2.75 8.45
N ILE A 7 4.55 2.79 7.14
CA ILE A 7 5.32 3.85 6.50
C ILE A 7 4.37 4.81 5.81
N LEU A 8 4.33 6.05 6.28
CA LEU A 8 3.53 7.12 5.72
C LEU A 8 4.42 8.03 4.89
N THR A 9 4.06 8.25 3.62
CA THR A 9 4.74 9.23 2.76
C THR A 9 3.88 10.47 2.64
N THR A 10 4.38 11.63 3.07
CA THR A 10 3.60 12.85 3.16
C THR A 10 4.26 14.01 2.40
N TYR A 11 3.42 14.82 1.78
CA TYR A 11 3.79 16.11 1.22
C TYR A 11 2.55 17.01 1.18
N ASN A 12 2.57 18.11 1.96
CA ASN A 12 1.43 19.02 2.13
C ASN A 12 0.12 18.27 2.43
N SER A 13 0.14 17.50 3.54
CA SER A 13 -0.94 16.58 3.94
C SER A 13 -1.63 17.00 5.24
N ALA A 14 -1.54 18.27 5.63
CA ALA A 14 -2.09 18.77 6.90
C ALA A 14 -3.57 18.44 7.11
N GLU A 15 -4.36 18.41 6.02
CA GLU A 15 -5.79 18.10 6.07
C GLU A 15 -6.08 16.68 6.58
N ASN A 16 -5.21 15.71 6.27
CA ASN A 16 -5.51 14.29 6.47
C ASN A 16 -4.58 13.59 7.47
N ILE A 17 -3.35 14.09 7.68
CA ILE A 17 -2.32 13.38 8.46
C ILE A 17 -2.77 13.11 9.91
N GLY A 18 -3.48 14.04 10.55
CA GLY A 18 -3.99 13.85 11.89
C GLY A 18 -5.02 12.72 11.99
N THR A 19 -5.93 12.62 11.02
CA THR A 19 -6.92 11.54 10.95
C THR A 19 -6.24 10.19 10.68
N THR A 20 -5.24 10.15 9.79
CA THR A 20 -4.44 8.96 9.50
C THR A 20 -3.73 8.46 10.76
N LEU A 21 -2.96 9.32 11.46
CA LEU A 21 -2.27 8.97 12.69
C LEU A 21 -3.22 8.50 13.79
N SER A 22 -4.34 9.21 13.99
CA SER A 22 -5.36 8.81 14.98
C SER A 22 -5.92 7.43 14.69
N SER A 23 -6.14 7.08 13.42
CA SER A 23 -6.65 5.77 13.03
C SER A 23 -5.65 4.63 13.27
N ILE A 24 -4.35 4.92 13.14
CA ILE A 24 -3.28 3.96 13.44
C ILE A 24 -3.15 3.76 14.95
N LEU A 25 -3.13 4.84 15.72
CA LEU A 25 -3.02 4.79 17.18
C LEU A 25 -4.24 4.15 17.84
N GLY A 26 -5.36 4.08 17.15
CA GLY A 26 -6.57 3.37 17.58
C GLY A 26 -6.57 1.87 17.31
N GLN A 27 -5.50 1.30 16.73
CA GLN A 27 -5.41 -0.14 16.47
C GLN A 27 -5.14 -0.92 17.76
N ASP A 28 -5.65 -2.16 17.80
CA ASP A 28 -5.50 -3.08 18.94
C ASP A 28 -4.17 -3.86 18.95
N TYR A 29 -3.33 -3.67 17.92
CA TYR A 29 -2.04 -4.34 17.78
C TYR A 29 -0.93 -3.53 18.48
N PRO A 30 -0.20 -4.10 19.47
CA PRO A 30 0.71 -3.33 20.31
C PRO A 30 2.07 -3.02 19.66
N GLU A 31 2.53 -3.87 18.73
CA GLU A 31 3.88 -3.78 18.14
C GLU A 31 3.83 -3.03 16.79
N ILE A 32 3.40 -1.76 16.83
CA ILE A 32 3.40 -0.86 15.66
C ILE A 32 4.47 0.21 15.83
N GLU A 33 5.31 0.39 14.81
CA GLU A 33 6.09 1.61 14.60
C GLU A 33 5.52 2.40 13.43
N ILE A 34 5.54 3.70 13.53
CA ILE A 34 5.02 4.62 12.51
C ILE A 34 6.19 5.45 12.00
N ILE A 35 6.54 5.29 10.73
CA ILE A 35 7.56 6.08 10.06
C ILE A 35 6.84 7.11 9.18
N VAL A 36 6.90 8.38 9.53
CA VAL A 36 6.38 9.47 8.71
C VAL A 36 7.53 10.06 7.90
N LYS A 37 7.58 9.74 6.60
CA LYS A 37 8.53 10.32 5.65
C LYS A 37 7.88 11.53 4.98
N ASP A 38 8.33 12.71 5.35
CA ASP A 38 7.86 13.98 4.80
C ASP A 38 8.81 14.51 3.71
N GLY A 39 8.25 14.85 2.55
CA GLY A 39 8.98 15.34 1.36
C GLY A 39 9.45 16.79 1.46
N GLY A 40 9.32 17.43 2.62
CA GLY A 40 9.60 18.85 2.85
C GLY A 40 8.33 19.69 2.72
N SER A 41 7.26 19.29 3.43
CA SER A 41 6.00 20.04 3.45
C SER A 41 6.19 21.47 3.92
N SER A 42 5.42 22.37 3.32
CA SER A 42 5.37 23.81 3.66
C SER A 42 4.12 24.20 4.43
N ASP A 43 3.19 23.27 4.59
CA ASP A 43 1.95 23.44 5.39
C ASP A 43 2.15 22.92 6.83
N GLU A 44 1.05 22.79 7.58
CA GLU A 44 1.05 22.33 8.97
C GLU A 44 1.36 20.83 9.17
N THR A 45 1.68 20.06 8.10
CA THR A 45 1.91 18.62 8.18
C THR A 45 2.90 18.23 9.26
N GLN A 46 4.09 18.86 9.24
CA GLN A 46 5.17 18.55 10.19
C GLN A 46 4.81 18.97 11.62
N SER A 47 4.13 20.09 11.78
CA SER A 47 3.72 20.58 13.12
C SER A 47 2.70 19.64 13.74
N ILE A 48 1.74 19.12 12.97
CA ILE A 48 0.77 18.12 13.41
C ILE A 48 1.46 16.83 13.85
N VAL A 49 2.37 16.28 13.03
CA VAL A 49 3.10 15.06 13.40
C VAL A 49 3.91 15.24 14.68
N ASN A 50 4.65 16.37 14.80
CA ASN A 50 5.43 16.70 15.99
C ASN A 50 4.56 16.82 17.24
N GLN A 51 3.31 17.29 17.13
CA GLN A 51 2.39 17.32 18.26
C GLN A 51 2.09 15.90 18.77
N TYR A 52 1.84 14.93 17.90
CA TYR A 52 1.63 13.53 18.29
C TYR A 52 2.87 12.94 18.97
N ILE A 53 4.08 13.23 18.47
CA ILE A 53 5.34 12.79 19.07
C ILE A 53 5.50 13.39 20.47
N ASN A 54 5.32 14.69 20.61
CA ASN A 54 5.48 15.40 21.89
C ASN A 54 4.46 15.00 22.94
N ASP A 55 3.24 14.61 22.52
CA ASP A 55 2.21 14.06 23.39
C ASP A 55 2.51 12.61 23.83
N GLY A 56 3.63 12.02 23.37
CA GLY A 56 4.01 10.63 23.68
C GLY A 56 3.05 9.59 23.10
N LYS A 57 2.38 9.91 22.01
CA LYS A 57 1.38 9.04 21.37
C LYS A 57 2.06 8.06 20.43
N GLY A 58 2.24 6.82 20.88
CA GLY A 58 2.76 5.72 20.07
C GLY A 58 4.25 5.84 19.75
N ASN A 59 4.74 4.94 18.91
CA ASN A 59 6.13 4.93 18.42
C ASN A 59 6.16 5.58 17.02
N ILE A 60 6.33 6.89 16.97
CA ILE A 60 6.31 7.71 15.75
C ILE A 60 7.67 8.33 15.52
N GLU A 61 8.22 8.14 14.33
CA GLU A 61 9.42 8.82 13.85
C GLU A 61 9.10 9.70 12.63
N LEU A 62 9.51 10.97 12.66
CA LEU A 62 9.35 11.92 11.55
C LEU A 62 10.68 12.12 10.83
N ILE A 63 10.71 11.79 9.55
CA ILE A 63 11.87 11.95 8.67
C ILE A 63 11.53 13.05 7.65
N VAL A 64 12.13 14.22 7.80
CA VAL A 64 11.99 15.33 6.84
C VAL A 64 13.16 15.32 5.88
N LYS A 65 12.91 14.93 4.64
CA LYS A 65 13.93 14.84 3.59
C LYS A 65 13.30 14.99 2.22
N PRO A 66 13.83 15.81 1.30
CA PRO A 66 13.37 15.87 -0.08
C PRO A 66 13.41 14.50 -0.77
N ASP A 67 12.49 14.28 -1.69
CA ASP A 67 12.40 13.08 -2.50
C ASP A 67 12.06 13.41 -3.96
N ASN A 68 12.22 12.42 -4.85
CA ASN A 68 11.94 12.51 -6.27
C ASN A 68 10.58 11.87 -6.63
N GLY A 69 9.63 11.88 -5.71
CA GLY A 69 8.29 11.34 -5.87
C GLY A 69 7.98 10.21 -4.90
N ILE A 70 6.73 9.73 -4.97
CA ILE A 70 6.14 8.84 -3.95
C ILE A 70 6.94 7.55 -3.72
N TYR A 71 7.49 6.94 -4.76
CA TYR A 71 8.23 5.68 -4.63
C TYR A 71 9.62 5.89 -4.01
N ASP A 72 10.30 7.00 -4.33
CA ASP A 72 11.53 7.40 -3.65
C ASP A 72 11.25 7.72 -2.17
N ALA A 73 10.14 8.40 -1.87
CA ALA A 73 9.70 8.62 -0.49
C ALA A 73 9.42 7.30 0.26
N MET A 74 8.78 6.32 -0.38
CA MET A 74 8.53 5.00 0.19
C MET A 74 9.83 4.25 0.49
N ASP A 75 10.78 4.26 -0.45
CA ASP A 75 12.09 3.62 -0.29
C ASP A 75 12.91 4.29 0.82
N GLN A 76 12.86 5.63 0.90
CA GLN A 76 13.48 6.36 2.00
C GLN A 76 12.83 5.99 3.35
N GLY A 77 11.49 5.92 3.43
CA GLY A 77 10.78 5.51 4.64
C GLY A 77 11.10 4.07 5.06
N TYR A 78 11.21 3.15 4.10
CA TYR A 78 11.63 1.78 4.36
C TYR A 78 13.01 1.71 5.03
N ALA A 79 13.96 2.55 4.63
CA ALA A 79 15.32 2.57 5.19
C ALA A 79 15.37 2.90 6.69
N TYR A 80 14.36 3.57 7.24
CA TYR A 80 14.24 3.88 8.67
C TYR A 80 13.38 2.86 9.43
N SER A 81 12.64 2.02 8.72
CA SER A 81 11.77 1.03 9.35
C SER A 81 12.56 -0.16 9.92
N THR A 82 12.08 -0.75 11.02
CA THR A 82 12.73 -1.87 11.70
C THR A 82 11.81 -3.08 11.91
N GLY A 83 10.54 -2.99 11.52
CA GLY A 83 9.56 -4.06 11.71
C GLY A 83 9.78 -5.28 10.81
N ASP A 84 9.28 -6.41 11.24
CA ASP A 84 9.29 -7.68 10.52
C ASP A 84 8.31 -7.67 9.34
N ILE A 85 7.28 -6.84 9.45
CA ILE A 85 6.21 -6.64 8.47
C ILE A 85 6.18 -5.17 8.07
N ILE A 86 6.11 -4.91 6.77
CA ILE A 86 6.09 -3.57 6.19
C ILE A 86 4.77 -3.33 5.48
N ALA A 87 4.15 -2.17 5.73
CA ALA A 87 3.03 -1.67 4.97
C ALA A 87 3.18 -0.16 4.70
N PHE A 88 2.90 0.25 3.46
CA PHE A 88 2.82 1.67 3.11
C PHE A 88 1.38 2.14 3.27
N PHE A 89 1.20 3.20 4.07
CA PHE A 89 -0.12 3.59 4.57
C PHE A 89 -0.29 5.09 4.56
N ASN A 90 -1.23 5.61 3.77
CA ASN A 90 -1.49 7.05 3.66
C ASN A 90 -2.97 7.43 3.86
N ASP A 91 -3.77 6.48 4.29
CA ASP A 91 -5.22 6.58 4.38
C ASP A 91 -5.70 6.45 5.85
N ARG A 92 -6.92 6.00 6.07
CA ARG A 92 -7.43 5.74 7.43
C ARG A 92 -7.93 4.31 7.58
N PHE A 93 -7.66 3.69 8.72
CA PHE A 93 -8.31 2.45 9.11
C PHE A 93 -9.79 2.69 9.42
N VAL A 94 -10.65 1.75 8.99
CA VAL A 94 -12.10 1.79 9.26
C VAL A 94 -12.51 0.86 10.40
N ARG A 95 -11.55 0.12 10.97
CA ARG A 95 -11.76 -0.81 12.09
C ARG A 95 -10.54 -0.86 12.99
N LYS A 96 -10.74 -1.14 14.27
CA LYS A 96 -9.67 -1.14 15.28
C LYS A 96 -8.79 -2.38 15.25
N ASP A 97 -9.30 -3.50 14.74
CA ASP A 97 -8.63 -4.79 14.66
C ASP A 97 -8.00 -5.07 13.28
N ALA A 98 -7.82 -4.03 12.45
CA ALA A 98 -7.30 -4.20 11.10
C ALA A 98 -5.90 -4.83 11.12
N VAL A 99 -4.96 -4.26 11.89
CA VAL A 99 -3.57 -4.72 11.93
C VAL A 99 -3.48 -6.13 12.52
N SER A 100 -4.17 -6.41 13.63
CA SER A 100 -4.16 -7.75 14.25
C SER A 100 -4.74 -8.81 13.32
N GLN A 101 -5.83 -8.52 12.59
CA GLN A 101 -6.42 -9.44 11.61
C GLN A 101 -5.47 -9.70 10.44
N MET A 102 -4.78 -8.67 9.93
CA MET A 102 -3.81 -8.80 8.85
C MET A 102 -2.62 -9.67 9.27
N VAL A 103 -2.03 -9.42 10.43
CA VAL A 103 -0.91 -10.21 10.95
C VAL A 103 -1.34 -11.67 11.19
N ASN A 104 -2.52 -11.89 11.78
CA ASN A 104 -3.05 -13.23 12.00
C ASN A 104 -3.26 -14.00 10.69
N ALA A 105 -3.81 -13.34 9.65
CA ALA A 105 -4.01 -13.96 8.34
C ALA A 105 -2.69 -14.30 7.65
N MET A 106 -1.67 -13.42 7.75
CA MET A 106 -0.33 -13.66 7.22
C MET A 106 0.36 -14.84 7.88
N ASN A 107 0.15 -15.04 9.17
CA ASN A 107 0.76 -16.11 9.96
C ASN A 107 0.07 -17.47 9.81
N GLN A 108 -1.05 -17.55 9.07
CA GLN A 108 -1.65 -18.83 8.72
C GLN A 108 -0.73 -19.62 7.77
N THR A 109 -0.84 -20.95 7.86
CA THR A 109 -0.10 -21.84 6.97
C THR A 109 -0.68 -21.77 5.55
N ASN A 110 0.16 -21.40 4.61
CA ASN A 110 -0.17 -21.46 3.19
C ASN A 110 -0.28 -22.94 2.75
N PRO A 111 -1.43 -23.39 2.27
CA PRO A 111 -1.67 -24.80 1.95
C PRO A 111 -0.80 -25.34 0.81
N ARG A 112 -0.25 -24.46 -0.04
CA ARG A 112 0.64 -24.89 -1.15
C ARG A 112 2.09 -25.06 -0.72
N THR A 113 2.55 -24.30 0.26
CA THR A 113 3.98 -24.28 0.66
C THR A 113 4.23 -24.93 2.01
N GLY A 114 3.20 -25.13 2.82
CA GLY A 114 3.33 -25.57 4.22
C GLY A 114 4.01 -24.53 5.14
N LYS A 115 4.22 -23.29 4.67
CA LYS A 115 4.87 -22.20 5.40
C LYS A 115 3.89 -21.04 5.57
N PRO A 116 4.14 -20.08 6.48
CA PRO A 116 3.38 -18.82 6.54
C PRO A 116 3.39 -18.09 5.20
N TYR A 117 2.36 -17.25 4.98
CA TYR A 117 2.32 -16.41 3.80
C TYR A 117 3.42 -15.35 3.83
N ILE A 118 3.90 -14.95 2.65
CA ILE A 118 4.89 -13.87 2.51
C ILE A 118 4.29 -12.47 2.68
N GLY A 119 2.97 -12.38 2.62
CA GLY A 119 2.21 -11.15 2.78
C GLY A 119 0.73 -11.42 2.81
N VAL A 120 -0.04 -10.36 3.04
CA VAL A 120 -1.49 -10.37 3.11
C VAL A 120 -2.05 -9.09 2.50
N HIS A 121 -3.24 -9.17 1.92
CA HIS A 121 -4.02 -8.02 1.47
C HIS A 121 -5.48 -8.19 1.86
N ALA A 122 -6.22 -7.08 1.84
CA ALA A 122 -7.63 -7.02 2.22
C ALA A 122 -8.41 -6.09 1.28
N ASP A 123 -9.68 -5.89 1.56
CA ASP A 123 -10.54 -4.97 0.84
C ASP A 123 -10.40 -3.53 1.34
N LEU A 124 -10.79 -2.57 0.51
CA LEU A 124 -10.86 -1.16 0.86
C LEU A 124 -12.14 -0.50 0.32
N VAL A 125 -12.42 0.68 0.82
CA VAL A 125 -13.45 1.57 0.29
C VAL A 125 -12.86 2.91 -0.11
N TYR A 126 -13.50 3.60 -1.04
CA TYR A 126 -13.26 5.01 -1.30
C TYR A 126 -14.35 5.82 -0.62
N SER A 127 -13.98 6.90 0.07
CA SER A 127 -14.92 7.78 0.75
C SER A 127 -14.67 9.25 0.46
N GLU A 128 -15.74 10.04 0.56
CA GLU A 128 -15.72 11.49 0.59
C GLU A 128 -16.29 11.89 1.95
N GLY A 129 -15.44 12.38 2.85
CA GLY A 129 -15.77 12.49 4.26
C GLY A 129 -16.15 11.12 4.85
N ASP A 130 -17.33 11.03 5.45
CA ASP A 130 -17.85 9.76 6.02
C ASP A 130 -18.70 8.94 5.04
N LYS A 131 -18.94 9.46 3.83
CA LYS A 131 -19.75 8.78 2.81
C LYS A 131 -18.91 7.84 1.99
N VAL A 132 -19.20 6.53 2.02
CA VAL A 132 -18.61 5.55 1.11
C VAL A 132 -19.15 5.77 -0.30
N ILE A 133 -18.23 6.06 -1.24
CA ILE A 133 -18.52 6.27 -2.66
C ILE A 133 -18.41 4.97 -3.44
N ARG A 134 -17.43 4.11 -3.06
CA ARG A 134 -17.14 2.88 -3.78
C ARG A 134 -16.53 1.83 -2.88
N ASN A 135 -16.99 0.59 -3.00
CA ASN A 135 -16.34 -0.57 -2.41
C ASN A 135 -15.38 -1.20 -3.42
N TRP A 136 -14.21 -1.61 -2.96
CA TRP A 136 -13.26 -2.35 -3.78
C TRP A 136 -12.93 -3.69 -3.11
N HIS A 137 -13.61 -4.74 -3.58
CA HIS A 137 -13.34 -6.11 -3.20
C HIS A 137 -12.20 -6.66 -4.06
N MET A 138 -11.05 -6.91 -3.44
CA MET A 138 -9.82 -7.32 -4.14
C MET A 138 -9.91 -8.74 -4.67
N GLY A 139 -10.45 -9.66 -3.87
CA GLY A 139 -10.46 -11.09 -4.17
C GLY A 139 -9.06 -11.67 -4.27
N GLN A 140 -8.97 -12.91 -4.73
CA GLN A 140 -7.71 -13.58 -5.08
C GLN A 140 -7.60 -13.71 -6.61
N GLY A 141 -6.36 -13.65 -7.13
CA GLY A 141 -6.12 -13.77 -8.56
C GLY A 141 -4.65 -14.00 -8.89
N GLU A 142 -4.36 -14.00 -10.18
CA GLU A 142 -3.00 -14.11 -10.69
C GLU A 142 -2.69 -12.93 -11.64
N ILE A 143 -1.41 -12.56 -11.75
CA ILE A 143 -0.95 -11.49 -12.66
C ILE A 143 -1.39 -11.74 -14.11
N LYS A 144 -1.30 -13.00 -14.60
CA LYS A 144 -1.72 -13.36 -15.96
C LYS A 144 -3.20 -13.09 -16.26
N ASP A 145 -4.02 -12.91 -15.21
CA ASP A 145 -5.44 -12.59 -15.31
C ASP A 145 -5.74 -11.11 -15.08
N GLY A 146 -4.70 -10.27 -15.13
CA GLY A 146 -4.81 -8.83 -14.89
C GLY A 146 -5.18 -8.48 -13.45
N TRP A 147 -4.95 -9.41 -12.50
CA TRP A 147 -5.20 -9.18 -11.09
C TRP A 147 -3.96 -8.62 -10.39
N MET A 148 -4.21 -7.77 -9.42
CA MET A 148 -3.24 -7.23 -8.50
C MET A 148 -3.96 -6.82 -7.22
N PRO A 149 -3.38 -7.02 -6.02
CA PRO A 149 -3.93 -6.47 -4.79
C PRO A 149 -3.81 -4.95 -4.77
N GLY A 150 -4.69 -4.29 -4.04
CA GLY A 150 -4.56 -2.85 -3.80
C GLY A 150 -3.41 -2.56 -2.87
N HIS A 151 -2.42 -1.81 -3.35
CA HIS A 151 -1.21 -1.49 -2.60
C HIS A 151 -1.47 -0.92 -1.18
N PRO A 152 -2.49 -0.06 -0.95
CA PRO A 152 -2.76 0.46 0.40
C PRO A 152 -3.13 -0.59 1.44
N THR A 153 -3.64 -1.77 1.01
CA THR A 153 -3.99 -2.87 1.93
C THR A 153 -2.91 -3.93 2.04
N LEU A 154 -1.76 -3.74 1.38
CA LEU A 154 -0.72 -4.76 1.26
C LEU A 154 0.26 -4.70 2.43
N TYR A 155 0.36 -5.80 3.17
CA TYR A 155 1.37 -6.04 4.18
C TYR A 155 2.30 -7.14 3.68
N LEU A 156 3.61 -6.91 3.70
CA LEU A 156 4.61 -7.87 3.27
C LEU A 156 5.65 -8.09 4.36
N ARG A 157 6.19 -9.31 4.45
CA ARG A 157 7.35 -9.57 5.29
C ARG A 157 8.56 -8.80 4.77
N ARG A 158 9.40 -8.29 5.66
CA ARG A 158 10.63 -7.55 5.33
C ARG A 158 11.51 -8.32 4.36
N GLU A 159 11.66 -9.64 4.55
CA GLU A 159 12.43 -10.52 3.66
C GLU A 159 12.00 -10.46 2.18
N VAL A 160 10.75 -10.06 1.90
CA VAL A 160 10.26 -9.87 0.52
C VAL A 160 10.97 -8.69 -0.14
N TYR A 161 11.10 -7.57 0.57
CA TYR A 161 11.82 -6.40 0.07
C TYR A 161 13.32 -6.67 -0.06
N GLU A 162 13.91 -7.37 0.90
CA GLU A 162 15.32 -7.78 0.86
C GLU A 162 15.60 -8.70 -0.33
N LYS A 163 14.69 -9.61 -0.65
CA LYS A 163 14.84 -10.58 -1.74
C LYS A 163 14.55 -10.00 -3.12
N TYR A 164 13.49 -9.19 -3.25
CA TYR A 164 13.01 -8.72 -4.54
C TYR A 164 13.39 -7.27 -4.84
N GLY A 165 14.07 -6.59 -3.91
CA GLY A 165 14.42 -5.17 -3.99
C GLY A 165 13.23 -4.26 -3.69
N LEU A 166 13.49 -2.96 -3.68
CA LEU A 166 12.51 -1.91 -3.44
C LEU A 166 11.80 -1.50 -4.74
N PHE A 167 11.18 -0.32 -4.75
CA PHE A 167 10.49 0.18 -5.93
C PHE A 167 11.47 0.64 -7.02
N ASP A 168 11.15 0.40 -8.28
CA ASP A 168 11.87 1.01 -9.41
C ASP A 168 11.37 2.44 -9.59
N THR A 169 12.13 3.41 -9.12
CA THR A 169 11.79 4.84 -9.17
C THR A 169 11.80 5.44 -10.58
N SER A 170 12.16 4.65 -11.62
CA SER A 170 11.98 5.05 -13.02
C SER A 170 10.52 5.02 -13.48
N TYR A 171 9.63 4.41 -12.70
CA TYR A 171 8.18 4.51 -12.85
C TYR A 171 7.63 5.67 -12.03
N LYS A 172 6.70 6.42 -12.60
CA LYS A 172 6.02 7.53 -11.92
C LYS A 172 4.74 7.11 -11.20
N ILE A 173 4.04 6.09 -11.76
CA ILE A 173 2.68 5.71 -11.32
C ILE A 173 2.57 4.21 -11.03
N SER A 174 3.36 3.35 -11.68
CA SER A 174 3.16 1.89 -11.67
C SER A 174 4.34 1.09 -11.09
N ALA A 175 5.18 1.70 -10.23
CA ALA A 175 6.26 0.94 -9.57
C ALA A 175 5.73 -0.11 -8.59
N ASP A 176 4.57 0.13 -7.97
CA ASP A 176 3.86 -0.86 -7.15
C ASP A 176 3.43 -2.07 -7.99
N TYR A 177 2.93 -1.84 -9.21
CA TYR A 177 2.57 -2.92 -10.13
C TYR A 177 3.80 -3.73 -10.57
N ASP A 178 4.91 -3.06 -10.93
CA ASP A 178 6.18 -3.71 -11.24
C ASP A 178 6.65 -4.59 -10.07
N PHE A 179 6.63 -4.03 -8.85
CA PHE A 179 7.02 -4.73 -7.64
C PHE A 179 6.17 -5.97 -7.39
N MET A 180 4.84 -5.86 -7.55
CA MET A 180 3.93 -6.99 -7.41
C MET A 180 4.17 -8.08 -8.46
N ILE A 181 4.50 -7.71 -9.71
CA ILE A 181 4.85 -8.69 -10.73
C ILE A 181 6.14 -9.42 -10.34
N ARG A 182 7.18 -8.71 -9.87
CA ARG A 182 8.44 -9.33 -9.40
C ARG A 182 8.20 -10.37 -8.33
N ILE A 183 7.30 -10.09 -7.39
CA ILE A 183 6.96 -10.99 -6.28
C ILE A 183 6.12 -12.18 -6.77
N LEU A 184 5.03 -11.94 -7.49
CA LEU A 184 3.98 -12.93 -7.73
C LEU A 184 4.26 -13.83 -8.94
N LYS A 185 5.05 -13.38 -9.92
CA LYS A 185 5.36 -14.19 -11.13
C LYS A 185 6.05 -15.53 -10.82
N ASN A 186 6.66 -15.65 -9.63
CA ASN A 186 7.38 -16.86 -9.21
C ASN A 186 6.53 -17.81 -8.36
N GLY A 187 5.21 -17.65 -8.37
CA GLY A 187 4.29 -18.53 -7.66
C GLY A 187 4.17 -18.24 -6.16
N ASN A 188 4.73 -17.14 -5.67
CA ASN A 188 4.48 -16.67 -4.32
C ASN A 188 3.00 -16.34 -4.13
N MET A 189 2.50 -16.55 -2.92
CA MET A 189 1.11 -16.32 -2.58
C MET A 189 0.98 -15.36 -1.42
N LEU A 190 0.00 -14.46 -1.55
CA LEU A 190 -0.48 -13.62 -0.48
C LEU A 190 -1.71 -14.26 0.17
N ALA A 191 -1.89 -14.08 1.47
CA ALA A 191 -3.18 -14.31 2.10
C ALA A 191 -4.17 -13.24 1.63
N TYR A 192 -5.44 -13.60 1.50
CA TYR A 192 -6.52 -12.65 1.27
C TYR A 192 -7.46 -12.65 2.45
N LEU A 193 -7.65 -11.50 3.04
CA LEU A 193 -8.59 -11.29 4.13
C LEU A 193 -9.82 -10.53 3.57
N PRO A 194 -10.99 -11.18 3.44
CA PRO A 194 -12.16 -10.59 2.77
C PRO A 194 -12.91 -9.62 3.70
N ILE A 195 -12.21 -8.65 4.25
CA ILE A 195 -12.78 -7.58 5.08
C ILE A 195 -12.26 -6.22 4.62
N THR A 196 -13.06 -5.19 4.78
CA THR A 196 -12.63 -3.81 4.53
C THR A 196 -11.83 -3.30 5.72
N ILE A 197 -10.58 -2.89 5.48
CA ILE A 197 -9.68 -2.38 6.52
C ILE A 197 -9.37 -0.90 6.37
N ILE A 198 -9.45 -0.36 5.16
CA ILE A 198 -9.02 1.01 4.81
C ILE A 198 -10.13 1.76 4.11
N SER A 199 -10.23 3.05 4.41
CA SER A 199 -10.98 4.03 3.63
C SER A 199 -9.99 4.99 2.98
N MET A 200 -9.90 4.94 1.65
CA MET A 200 -9.14 5.89 0.84
C MET A 200 -9.93 7.16 0.58
N TYR A 201 -9.25 8.30 0.61
CA TYR A 201 -9.85 9.56 0.19
C TYR A 201 -10.13 9.53 -1.32
N TYR A 202 -11.34 9.93 -1.71
CA TYR A 202 -11.69 10.03 -3.13
C TYR A 202 -10.98 11.25 -3.74
N GLY A 203 -10.25 11.05 -4.85
CA GLY A 203 -9.50 12.13 -5.51
C GLY A 203 -7.97 12.06 -5.44
N GLY A 204 -7.42 10.92 -5.04
CA GLY A 204 -5.97 10.67 -5.01
C GLY A 204 -5.28 10.84 -6.39
N THR A 205 -3.95 10.93 -6.37
CA THR A 205 -3.06 11.35 -7.49
C THR A 205 -3.25 10.53 -8.78
N SER A 206 -3.58 9.25 -8.70
CA SER A 206 -3.71 8.35 -9.85
C SER A 206 -4.94 8.60 -10.73
N ASN A 207 -5.95 9.32 -10.22
CA ASN A 207 -7.21 9.52 -10.92
C ASN A 207 -7.44 10.95 -11.45
N LYS A 208 -6.39 11.81 -11.41
CA LYS A 208 -6.56 13.25 -11.66
C LYS A 208 -6.71 13.64 -13.14
N SER A 209 -6.31 12.80 -14.11
CA SER A 209 -6.43 13.17 -15.53
C SER A 209 -6.37 11.97 -16.48
N MET A 210 -6.90 12.15 -17.70
CA MET A 210 -6.75 11.19 -18.81
C MET A 210 -5.28 10.88 -19.11
N ASN A 211 -4.39 11.87 -18.97
CA ASN A 211 -2.95 11.69 -19.20
C ASN A 211 -2.34 10.74 -18.14
N SER A 212 -2.71 10.87 -16.88
CA SER A 212 -2.26 9.94 -15.82
C SER A 212 -2.72 8.52 -16.08
N TYR A 213 -3.94 8.33 -16.60
CA TYR A 213 -4.44 7.01 -16.95
C TYR A 213 -3.65 6.39 -18.12
N LEU A 214 -3.37 7.16 -19.19
CA LEU A 214 -2.56 6.69 -20.31
C LEU A 214 -1.12 6.35 -19.89
N GLU A 215 -0.53 7.16 -19.02
CA GLU A 215 0.80 6.89 -18.45
C GLU A 215 0.79 5.58 -17.63
N SER A 216 -0.20 5.38 -16.76
CA SER A 216 -0.37 4.14 -16.00
C SER A 216 -0.52 2.90 -16.91
N LEU A 217 -1.20 3.01 -18.06
CA LEU A 217 -1.28 1.90 -19.01
C LEU A 217 0.07 1.60 -19.67
N LYS A 218 0.81 2.63 -20.09
CA LYS A 218 2.15 2.47 -20.70
C LYS A 218 3.14 1.87 -19.70
N GLU A 219 3.19 2.40 -18.50
CA GLU A 219 4.08 1.91 -17.46
C GLU A 219 3.70 0.49 -17.02
N GLY A 220 2.41 0.18 -16.89
CA GLY A 220 1.95 -1.16 -16.59
C GLY A 220 2.33 -2.18 -17.67
N HIS A 221 2.23 -1.82 -18.97
CA HIS A 221 2.70 -2.66 -20.06
C HIS A 221 4.22 -2.86 -20.01
N ARG A 222 4.98 -1.78 -19.73
CA ARG A 222 6.43 -1.85 -19.52
C ARG A 222 6.77 -2.83 -18.39
N ALA A 223 6.08 -2.73 -17.26
CA ALA A 223 6.30 -3.59 -16.10
C ALA A 223 6.07 -5.07 -16.44
N LEU A 224 5.00 -5.41 -17.17
CA LEU A 224 4.74 -6.77 -17.64
C LEU A 224 5.85 -7.27 -18.57
N SER A 225 6.27 -6.43 -19.52
CA SER A 225 7.25 -6.78 -20.54
C SER A 225 8.65 -6.99 -19.97
N VAL A 226 9.14 -6.06 -19.13
CA VAL A 226 10.45 -6.14 -18.46
C VAL A 226 10.51 -7.36 -17.54
N ASN A 227 9.42 -7.71 -16.89
CA ASN A 227 9.33 -8.88 -16.03
C ASN A 227 9.09 -10.20 -16.77
N GLY A 228 9.04 -10.20 -18.11
CA GLY A 228 8.92 -11.40 -18.93
C GLY A 228 7.54 -12.08 -18.81
N VAL A 229 6.49 -11.33 -18.51
CA VAL A 229 5.13 -11.87 -18.45
C VAL A 229 4.63 -12.16 -19.86
N LYS A 230 4.34 -13.45 -20.14
CA LYS A 230 3.83 -13.87 -21.44
C LYS A 230 2.47 -13.24 -21.75
N ASN A 231 2.24 -12.90 -23.02
CA ASN A 231 0.99 -12.31 -23.50
C ASN A 231 0.62 -11.00 -22.77
N SER A 232 1.60 -10.13 -22.53
CA SER A 232 1.42 -8.87 -21.78
C SER A 232 0.24 -8.02 -22.25
N TYR A 233 0.00 -7.90 -23.56
CA TYR A 233 -1.16 -7.19 -24.11
C TYR A 233 -2.51 -7.78 -23.67
N LEU A 234 -2.61 -9.12 -23.60
CA LEU A 234 -3.81 -9.79 -23.10
C LEU A 234 -4.01 -9.54 -21.62
N VAL A 235 -2.92 -9.50 -20.85
CA VAL A 235 -2.96 -9.16 -19.41
C VAL A 235 -3.43 -7.73 -19.21
N ASP A 236 -2.93 -6.77 -19.99
CA ASP A 236 -3.37 -5.38 -19.94
C ASP A 236 -4.86 -5.23 -20.27
N LEU A 237 -5.33 -5.95 -21.28
CA LEU A 237 -6.76 -5.96 -21.65
C LEU A 237 -7.61 -6.48 -20.48
N LYS A 238 -7.22 -7.62 -19.88
CA LYS A 238 -7.91 -8.18 -18.72
C LYS A 238 -7.89 -7.21 -17.53
N ARG A 239 -6.75 -6.54 -17.27
CA ARG A 239 -6.61 -5.52 -16.21
C ARG A 239 -7.60 -4.38 -16.43
N THR A 240 -7.67 -3.86 -17.63
CA THR A 240 -8.61 -2.79 -18.00
C THR A 240 -10.07 -3.21 -17.77
N PHE A 241 -10.45 -4.42 -18.21
CA PHE A 241 -11.80 -4.95 -17.96
C PHE A 241 -12.11 -5.13 -16.47
N ARG A 242 -11.14 -5.54 -15.64
CA ARG A 242 -11.34 -5.61 -14.19
C ARG A 242 -11.61 -4.25 -13.57
N VAL A 243 -10.89 -3.21 -14.02
CA VAL A 243 -11.13 -1.84 -13.54
C VAL A 243 -12.53 -1.38 -13.94
N ILE A 244 -12.94 -1.59 -15.20
CA ILE A 244 -14.29 -1.22 -15.69
C ILE A 244 -15.39 -1.91 -14.85
N LYS A 245 -15.26 -3.22 -14.59
CA LYS A 245 -16.24 -3.97 -13.78
C LYS A 245 -16.43 -3.43 -12.37
N GLN A 246 -15.45 -2.72 -11.81
CA GLN A 246 -15.57 -2.09 -10.49
C GLN A 246 -16.49 -0.86 -10.51
N PHE A 247 -16.76 -0.27 -11.69
CA PHE A 247 -17.65 0.88 -11.86
C PHE A 247 -19.06 0.50 -12.36
N VAL A 248 -19.23 -0.75 -12.82
CA VAL A 248 -20.54 -1.26 -13.23
C VAL A 248 -21.09 -2.07 -12.05
N LYS A 249 -22.10 -1.49 -11.39
CA LYS A 249 -22.91 -2.19 -10.37
C LYS A 249 -23.90 -3.11 -11.03
#